data_ebf0c87cc649f08eb8ebfcc1d6d54237
#
_entry.id   ebf0c87cc649f08eb8ebfcc1d6d54237
#
_cell.length_a   1.000
_cell.length_b   1.000
_cell.length_c   1.000
_cell.angle_alpha   90.00
_cell.angle_beta   90.00
_cell.angle_gamma   90.00
#
_symmetry.space_group_name_H-M   'P 1'
#
loop_
_entity.id
_entity.type
_entity.pdbx_description
1 polymer ?
#
loop_
_entity_poly.entity_id
_entity_poly.type
_entity_poly.pdbx_seq_one_letter_code
_entity_poly.pdbx_strand_id
1 'polypeptide(L)'
;KLVFSNEVYQIGKMKQGETRHIVLDGKNAGDAIVLLETAMTQGVGGSDFKFPKKIMPGESFKIEFNLSTAYAEGFITHNIVLVSTNGEAYTATLEGEVIPEFIFSEQLLDAGYYSPGEKREWVFYVWKPDSSKPSLKLSKDASKDFKASFTPVMLNTEKLDDIREGGKTPGVKITLSTKGISKANTLAGQKSLRRIVGFESATNANAHPEILVIGYWK
;
A
#
# COMPACT_ATOMS: atom_id res chain seq x y z
N LYS A 1 4.16 33.20 -5.63
CA LYS A 1 3.20 32.26 -5.00
C LYS A 1 2.68 31.30 -6.06
N LEU A 2 2.91 30.00 -5.91
CA LEU A 2 2.33 28.99 -6.81
C LEU A 2 0.92 28.62 -6.34
N VAL A 3 0.05 28.37 -7.32
CA VAL A 3 -1.30 27.89 -7.10
C VAL A 3 -1.54 26.76 -8.10
N PHE A 4 -1.93 25.58 -7.61
CA PHE A 4 -2.38 24.48 -8.46
C PHE A 4 -3.76 24.79 -9.04
N SER A 5 -4.06 24.28 -10.23
CA SER A 5 -5.36 24.49 -10.90
C SER A 5 -6.52 23.85 -10.10
N ASN A 6 -6.22 22.79 -9.36
CA ASN A 6 -7.14 22.16 -8.41
C ASN A 6 -6.42 21.93 -7.08
N GLU A 7 -7.13 22.11 -5.97
CA GLU A 7 -6.61 21.74 -4.62
C GLU A 7 -6.61 20.22 -4.46
N VAL A 8 -7.61 19.55 -5.03
CA VAL A 8 -7.77 18.09 -5.01
C VAL A 8 -7.92 17.58 -6.44
N TYR A 9 -7.07 16.63 -6.79
CA TYR A 9 -7.10 15.92 -8.08
C TYR A 9 -7.64 14.51 -7.88
N GLN A 10 -8.79 14.21 -8.49
CA GLN A 10 -9.40 12.90 -8.46
C GLN A 10 -8.76 12.00 -9.53
N ILE A 11 -8.06 10.95 -9.12
CA ILE A 11 -7.42 9.99 -10.03
C ILE A 11 -8.31 8.77 -10.34
N GLY A 12 -9.49 8.69 -9.69
CA GLY A 12 -10.43 7.59 -9.90
C GLY A 12 -9.94 6.25 -9.35
N LYS A 13 -10.36 5.16 -10.01
CA LYS A 13 -9.98 3.80 -9.58
C LYS A 13 -8.71 3.33 -10.26
N MET A 14 -7.85 2.68 -9.48
CA MET A 14 -6.65 1.97 -9.92
C MET A 14 -6.68 0.54 -9.38
N LYS A 15 -6.00 -0.39 -10.03
CA LYS A 15 -5.77 -1.73 -9.46
C LYS A 15 -4.48 -1.72 -8.63
N GLN A 16 -4.42 -2.50 -7.59
CA GLN A 16 -3.15 -2.73 -6.88
C GLN A 16 -2.09 -3.24 -7.86
N GLY A 17 -0.88 -2.70 -7.79
CA GLY A 17 0.20 -2.98 -8.74
C GLY A 17 0.18 -2.16 -10.03
N GLU A 18 -0.83 -1.30 -10.25
CA GLU A 18 -0.86 -0.36 -11.38
C GLU A 18 0.12 0.78 -11.15
N THR A 19 0.78 1.21 -12.22
CA THR A 19 1.54 2.47 -12.25
C THR A 19 0.88 3.40 -13.26
N ARG A 20 0.54 4.61 -12.80
CA ARG A 20 -0.11 5.62 -13.63
C ARG A 20 0.73 6.87 -13.72
N HIS A 21 0.87 7.40 -14.94
CA HIS A 21 1.47 8.71 -15.17
C HIS A 21 0.47 9.79 -14.77
N ILE A 22 0.88 10.69 -13.87
CA ILE A 22 0.08 11.79 -13.34
C ILE A 22 0.66 13.10 -13.83
N VAL A 23 -0.22 14.00 -14.25
CA VAL A 23 0.13 15.38 -14.63
C VAL A 23 -0.72 16.33 -13.82
N LEU A 24 -0.10 17.22 -13.08
CA LEU A 24 -0.73 18.32 -12.36
C LEU A 24 -0.29 19.63 -12.98
N ASP A 25 -1.18 20.59 -13.03
CA ASP A 25 -0.92 21.91 -13.56
C ASP A 25 -1.22 23.00 -12.55
N GLY A 26 -0.65 24.17 -12.80
CA GLY A 26 -0.84 25.33 -11.94
C GLY A 26 -0.23 26.58 -12.57
N LYS A 27 -0.22 27.66 -11.78
CA LYS A 27 0.27 28.97 -12.20
C LYS A 27 1.03 29.67 -11.08
N ASN A 28 2.04 30.44 -11.42
CA ASN A 28 2.61 31.40 -10.49
C ASN A 28 1.71 32.64 -10.43
N ALA A 29 0.84 32.68 -9.43
CA ALA A 29 -0.09 33.79 -9.18
C ALA A 29 0.55 34.95 -8.38
N GLY A 30 1.85 34.85 -8.05
CA GLY A 30 2.60 35.93 -7.39
C GLY A 30 3.30 36.85 -8.40
N ASP A 31 3.95 37.85 -7.88
CA ASP A 31 4.70 38.90 -8.60
C ASP A 31 6.21 38.61 -8.68
N ALA A 32 6.69 37.59 -7.96
CA ALA A 32 8.08 37.18 -7.93
C ALA A 32 8.32 35.86 -8.65
N ILE A 33 9.54 35.66 -9.12
CA ILE A 33 10.01 34.40 -9.70
C ILE A 33 10.06 33.35 -8.59
N VAL A 34 9.58 32.14 -8.88
CA VAL A 34 9.72 30.96 -7.99
C VAL A 34 10.76 30.03 -8.58
N LEU A 35 11.77 29.69 -7.76
CA LEU A 35 12.76 28.66 -8.08
C LEU A 35 12.42 27.41 -7.27
N LEU A 36 12.18 26.28 -7.95
CA LEU A 36 11.86 25.01 -7.33
C LEU A 36 13.12 24.18 -7.10
N GLU A 37 13.25 23.66 -5.89
CA GLU A 37 14.31 22.74 -5.47
C GLU A 37 13.89 21.30 -5.69
N THR A 38 12.72 20.91 -5.16
CA THR A 38 12.25 19.53 -5.21
C THR A 38 10.74 19.42 -5.39
N ALA A 39 10.31 18.26 -5.84
CA ALA A 39 8.93 17.80 -5.87
C ALA A 39 8.87 16.39 -5.31
N MET A 40 7.88 16.09 -4.46
CA MET A 40 7.72 14.79 -3.82
C MET A 40 6.26 14.47 -3.51
N THR A 41 5.96 13.18 -3.29
CA THR A 41 4.72 12.76 -2.62
C THR A 41 4.99 12.60 -1.12
N GLN A 42 4.06 13.06 -0.29
CA GLN A 42 3.98 12.63 1.11
C GLN A 42 3.19 11.32 1.12
N GLY A 43 3.91 10.21 1.22
CA GLY A 43 3.40 8.85 1.09
C GLY A 43 4.25 8.01 0.14
N VAL A 44 3.87 6.76 -0.03
CA VAL A 44 4.57 5.82 -0.91
C VAL A 44 4.02 5.87 -2.34
N GLY A 45 4.84 5.54 -3.32
CA GLY A 45 4.42 5.29 -4.71
C GLY A 45 4.76 6.37 -5.72
N GLY A 46 5.16 7.58 -5.32
CA GLY A 46 5.57 8.63 -6.27
C GLY A 46 7.01 8.47 -6.72
N SER A 47 7.27 8.52 -8.04
CA SER A 47 8.61 8.47 -8.65
C SER A 47 8.71 9.31 -9.91
N ASP A 48 9.94 9.49 -10.40
CA ASP A 48 10.26 10.11 -11.70
C ASP A 48 9.66 11.53 -11.88
N PHE A 49 9.76 12.35 -10.84
CA PHE A 49 9.24 13.71 -10.87
C PHE A 49 9.93 14.58 -11.90
N LYS A 50 9.13 15.19 -12.79
CA LYS A 50 9.53 16.21 -13.74
C LYS A 50 8.80 17.50 -13.42
N PHE A 51 9.53 18.58 -13.24
CA PHE A 51 8.98 19.90 -12.92
C PHE A 51 9.92 21.00 -13.38
N PRO A 52 9.42 22.21 -13.71
CA PRO A 52 10.24 23.35 -14.08
C PRO A 52 11.04 23.83 -12.88
N LYS A 53 12.32 24.10 -13.08
CA LYS A 53 13.18 24.64 -12.01
C LYS A 53 12.93 26.12 -11.72
N LYS A 54 12.32 26.85 -12.67
CA LYS A 54 12.05 28.30 -12.61
C LYS A 54 10.67 28.57 -13.18
N ILE A 55 9.86 29.36 -12.48
CA ILE A 55 8.53 29.76 -12.93
C ILE A 55 8.39 31.28 -12.76
N MET A 56 8.19 31.97 -13.87
CA MET A 56 8.04 33.46 -13.92
C MET A 56 6.68 33.87 -13.34
N PRO A 57 6.52 35.14 -12.90
CA PRO A 57 5.21 35.68 -12.56
C PRO A 57 4.21 35.51 -13.70
N GLY A 58 3.03 35.00 -13.39
CA GLY A 58 1.97 34.72 -14.36
C GLY A 58 2.18 33.48 -15.22
N GLU A 59 3.31 32.81 -15.16
CA GLU A 59 3.60 31.60 -15.95
C GLU A 59 2.86 30.39 -15.40
N SER A 60 2.34 29.56 -16.31
CA SER A 60 1.76 28.26 -15.98
C SER A 60 2.86 27.19 -15.87
N PHE A 61 2.66 26.19 -15.03
CA PHE A 61 3.59 25.07 -14.86
C PHE A 61 2.86 23.72 -14.91
N LYS A 62 3.63 22.68 -15.16
CA LYS A 62 3.20 21.28 -15.05
C LYS A 62 4.18 20.51 -14.20
N ILE A 63 3.62 19.56 -13.42
CA ILE A 63 4.37 18.57 -12.67
C ILE A 63 3.94 17.21 -13.18
N GLU A 64 4.91 16.40 -13.58
CA GLU A 64 4.67 15.04 -14.06
C GLU A 64 5.38 14.05 -13.14
N PHE A 65 4.75 12.92 -12.86
CA PHE A 65 5.36 11.84 -12.09
C PHE A 65 4.61 10.53 -12.29
N ASN A 66 5.22 9.42 -11.89
CA ASN A 66 4.58 8.11 -11.87
C ASN A 66 4.08 7.81 -10.47
N LEU A 67 2.80 7.38 -10.35
CA LEU A 67 2.19 6.90 -9.12
C LEU A 67 2.03 5.39 -9.19
N SER A 68 2.71 4.66 -8.31
CA SER A 68 2.59 3.20 -8.17
C SER A 68 1.68 2.85 -6.99
N THR A 69 0.78 1.90 -7.21
CA THR A 69 -0.14 1.36 -6.19
C THR A 69 0.27 -0.03 -5.69
N ALA A 70 1.55 -0.41 -5.85
CA ALA A 70 2.04 -1.76 -5.54
C ALA A 70 1.69 -2.24 -4.11
N TYR A 71 1.72 -1.34 -3.13
CA TYR A 71 1.44 -1.59 -1.71
C TYR A 71 0.18 -0.89 -1.20
N ALA A 72 -0.58 -0.24 -2.08
CA ALA A 72 -1.77 0.51 -1.70
C ALA A 72 -3.04 -0.32 -1.90
N GLU A 73 -4.04 -0.08 -1.06
CA GLU A 73 -5.38 -0.63 -1.18
C GLU A 73 -6.42 0.32 -0.56
N GLY A 74 -7.66 0.24 -1.02
CA GLY A 74 -8.74 1.08 -0.53
C GLY A 74 -8.61 2.54 -0.97
N PHE A 75 -9.20 3.45 -0.20
CA PHE A 75 -9.12 4.88 -0.47
C PHE A 75 -7.73 5.41 -0.17
N ILE A 76 -7.15 6.12 -1.12
CA ILE A 76 -5.82 6.74 -0.99
C ILE A 76 -5.91 8.25 -1.08
N THR A 77 -5.10 8.92 -0.25
CA THR A 77 -4.87 10.35 -0.27
C THR A 77 -3.37 10.60 -0.23
N HIS A 78 -2.85 11.31 -1.20
CA HIS A 78 -1.43 11.69 -1.29
C HIS A 78 -1.28 13.19 -1.46
N ASN A 79 -0.45 13.83 -0.65
CA ASN A 79 -0.05 15.21 -0.88
C ASN A 79 1.14 15.26 -1.82
N ILE A 80 1.03 16.06 -2.86
CA ILE A 80 2.12 16.42 -3.75
C ILE A 80 2.67 17.76 -3.27
N VAL A 81 3.93 17.77 -2.91
CA VAL A 81 4.59 18.95 -2.33
C VAL A 81 5.69 19.42 -3.26
N LEU A 82 5.63 20.70 -3.65
CA LEU A 82 6.71 21.42 -4.31
C LEU A 82 7.41 22.28 -3.27
N VAL A 83 8.72 22.19 -3.20
CA VAL A 83 9.53 23.01 -2.29
C VAL A 83 10.38 23.95 -3.11
N SER A 84 10.30 25.24 -2.82
CA SER A 84 11.13 26.26 -3.44
C SER A 84 12.47 26.41 -2.72
N THR A 85 13.44 27.02 -3.39
CA THR A 85 14.81 27.25 -2.85
C THR A 85 14.85 28.13 -1.61
N ASN A 86 13.78 28.92 -1.35
CA ASN A 86 13.63 29.72 -0.14
C ASN A 86 12.85 28.98 0.98
N GLY A 87 12.53 27.69 0.77
CA GLY A 87 11.87 26.85 1.78
C GLY A 87 10.33 26.93 1.79
N GLU A 88 9.70 27.68 0.89
CA GLU A 88 8.23 27.67 0.77
C GLU A 88 7.74 26.36 0.16
N ALA A 89 6.67 25.82 0.73
CA ALA A 89 6.00 24.60 0.26
C ALA A 89 4.65 24.93 -0.38
N TYR A 90 4.37 24.31 -1.53
CA TYR A 90 3.11 24.41 -2.26
C TYR A 90 2.55 23.00 -2.42
N THR A 91 1.29 22.80 -2.03
CA THR A 91 0.70 21.45 -1.92
C THR A 91 -0.56 21.33 -2.77
N ALA A 92 -0.70 20.18 -3.43
CA ALA A 92 -1.96 19.68 -3.98
C ALA A 92 -2.23 18.29 -3.45
N THR A 93 -3.50 17.89 -3.39
CA THR A 93 -3.91 16.56 -2.92
C THR A 93 -4.36 15.70 -4.09
N LEU A 94 -3.92 14.44 -4.11
CA LEU A 94 -4.45 13.38 -4.98
C LEU A 94 -5.36 12.49 -4.17
N GLU A 95 -6.53 12.15 -4.72
CA GLU A 95 -7.45 11.20 -4.12
C GLU A 95 -7.89 10.15 -5.13
N GLY A 96 -8.07 8.93 -4.66
CA GLY A 96 -8.53 7.82 -5.49
C GLY A 96 -8.84 6.57 -4.68
N GLU A 97 -9.21 5.51 -5.38
CA GLU A 97 -9.50 4.20 -4.80
C GLU A 97 -8.62 3.15 -5.47
N VAL A 98 -7.92 2.36 -4.67
CA VAL A 98 -7.14 1.21 -5.16
C VAL A 98 -7.91 -0.08 -4.88
N ILE A 99 -8.30 -0.77 -5.96
CA ILE A 99 -8.92 -2.09 -5.88
C ILE A 99 -7.81 -3.10 -5.55
N PRO A 100 -7.88 -3.80 -4.40
CA PRO A 100 -6.84 -4.74 -4.00
C PRO A 100 -6.77 -5.95 -4.94
N GLU A 101 -5.60 -6.55 -5.06
CA GLU A 101 -5.42 -7.82 -5.79
C GLU A 101 -6.14 -8.96 -5.09
N PHE A 102 -6.10 -8.97 -3.74
CA PHE A 102 -6.80 -9.93 -2.89
C PHE A 102 -7.49 -9.23 -1.73
N ILE A 103 -8.62 -9.79 -1.31
CA ILE A 103 -9.30 -9.42 -0.07
C ILE A 103 -9.01 -10.54 0.93
N PHE A 104 -8.53 -10.18 2.12
CA PHE A 104 -8.26 -11.09 3.23
C PHE A 104 -9.36 -10.95 4.27
N SER A 105 -9.85 -12.09 4.83
CA SER A 105 -10.79 -12.04 5.95
C SER A 105 -10.17 -11.46 7.22
N GLU A 106 -8.83 -11.54 7.32
CA GLU A 106 -8.04 -11.01 8.43
C GLU A 106 -6.82 -10.28 7.86
N GLN A 107 -6.69 -8.99 8.16
CA GLN A 107 -5.51 -8.19 7.79
C GLN A 107 -4.53 -8.04 8.96
N LEU A 108 -4.98 -8.33 10.17
CA LEU A 108 -4.22 -8.25 11.41
C LEU A 108 -4.34 -9.56 12.18
N LEU A 109 -3.21 -10.24 12.39
CA LEU A 109 -3.14 -11.47 13.16
C LEU A 109 -2.46 -11.20 14.50
N ASP A 110 -3.17 -11.50 15.60
CA ASP A 110 -2.63 -11.34 16.95
C ASP A 110 -1.85 -12.58 17.39
N ALA A 111 -0.57 -12.40 17.70
CA ALA A 111 0.29 -13.43 18.28
C ALA A 111 0.26 -13.41 19.82
N GLY A 112 -0.39 -12.42 20.43
CA GLY A 112 -0.42 -12.22 21.87
C GLY A 112 0.97 -12.05 22.47
N TYR A 113 1.21 -12.63 23.63
CA TYR A 113 2.53 -12.71 24.23
C TYR A 113 3.32 -13.85 23.60
N TYR A 114 4.41 -13.52 22.92
CA TYR A 114 5.21 -14.42 22.09
C TYR A 114 6.62 -14.60 22.62
N SER A 115 7.09 -15.85 22.74
CA SER A 115 8.48 -16.19 23.04
C SER A 115 9.26 -16.45 21.76
N PRO A 116 10.54 -16.03 21.64
CA PRO A 116 11.36 -16.38 20.49
C PRO A 116 11.37 -17.89 20.23
N GLY A 117 11.10 -18.29 18.99
CA GLY A 117 11.01 -19.71 18.62
C GLY A 117 9.65 -20.37 18.86
N GLU A 118 8.73 -19.71 19.53
CA GLU A 118 7.37 -20.24 19.76
C GLU A 118 6.61 -20.42 18.44
N LYS A 119 5.76 -21.46 18.37
CA LYS A 119 4.90 -21.70 17.22
C LYS A 119 3.54 -21.08 17.44
N ARG A 120 3.03 -20.40 16.43
CA ARG A 120 1.65 -19.91 16.34
C ARG A 120 1.07 -20.30 15.01
N GLU A 121 -0.23 -20.48 14.97
CA GLU A 121 -0.98 -20.81 13.77
C GLU A 121 -2.25 -19.96 13.70
N TRP A 122 -2.57 -19.50 12.51
CA TRP A 122 -3.80 -18.78 12.19
C TRP A 122 -4.42 -19.36 10.94
N VAL A 123 -5.74 -19.33 10.89
CA VAL A 123 -6.54 -19.72 9.73
C VAL A 123 -7.36 -18.53 9.31
N PHE A 124 -7.27 -18.18 8.04
CA PHE A 124 -8.03 -17.09 7.43
C PHE A 124 -8.29 -17.39 5.95
N TYR A 125 -9.14 -16.57 5.34
CA TYR A 125 -9.56 -16.75 3.97
C TYR A 125 -9.11 -15.60 3.08
N VAL A 126 -8.96 -15.90 1.78
CA VAL A 126 -8.64 -14.91 0.76
C VAL A 126 -9.46 -15.16 -0.49
N TRP A 127 -9.91 -14.10 -1.13
CA TRP A 127 -10.61 -14.14 -2.41
C TRP A 127 -10.25 -12.91 -3.25
N LYS A 128 -10.71 -12.88 -4.51
CA LYS A 128 -10.51 -11.73 -5.41
C LYS A 128 -11.77 -10.86 -5.49
N PRO A 129 -11.64 -9.53 -5.62
CA PRO A 129 -12.79 -8.62 -5.75
C PRO A 129 -13.69 -8.94 -6.95
N ASP A 130 -13.10 -9.47 -8.04
CA ASP A 130 -13.79 -9.87 -9.27
C ASP A 130 -14.37 -11.30 -9.24
N SER A 131 -14.30 -11.97 -8.10
CA SER A 131 -14.72 -13.37 -7.90
C SER A 131 -14.00 -14.38 -8.80
N SER A 132 -12.88 -14.02 -9.40
CA SER A 132 -12.02 -14.98 -10.07
C SER A 132 -11.24 -15.83 -9.06
N LYS A 133 -10.70 -16.97 -9.51
CA LYS A 133 -9.96 -17.88 -8.63
C LYS A 133 -8.65 -17.25 -8.15
N PRO A 134 -8.41 -17.11 -6.83
CA PRO A 134 -7.13 -16.63 -6.32
C PRO A 134 -5.99 -17.62 -6.60
N SER A 135 -4.83 -17.09 -6.94
CA SER A 135 -3.60 -17.86 -7.04
C SER A 135 -2.46 -17.06 -6.42
N LEU A 136 -2.01 -17.49 -5.25
CA LEU A 136 -1.03 -16.77 -4.45
C LEU A 136 -0.11 -17.74 -3.70
N LYS A 137 1.05 -17.22 -3.29
CA LYS A 137 2.02 -17.89 -2.42
C LYS A 137 2.63 -16.89 -1.45
N LEU A 138 3.30 -17.36 -0.40
CA LEU A 138 4.11 -16.48 0.45
C LEU A 138 5.25 -15.83 -0.35
N SER A 139 5.49 -14.57 -0.09
CA SER A 139 6.68 -13.88 -0.60
C SER A 139 7.96 -14.53 -0.05
N LYS A 140 9.07 -14.31 -0.75
CA LYS A 140 10.38 -14.85 -0.34
C LYS A 140 10.74 -14.40 1.08
N ASP A 141 10.46 -13.14 1.44
CA ASP A 141 10.78 -12.62 2.76
C ASP A 141 9.87 -13.17 3.84
N ALA A 142 8.55 -13.25 3.61
CA ALA A 142 7.62 -13.85 4.55
C ALA A 142 7.94 -15.33 4.80
N SER A 143 8.41 -16.06 3.80
CA SER A 143 8.77 -17.48 3.92
C SER A 143 9.97 -17.77 4.82
N LYS A 144 10.71 -16.75 5.26
CA LYS A 144 11.78 -16.91 6.27
C LYS A 144 11.21 -17.20 7.66
N ASP A 145 10.16 -16.46 8.03
CA ASP A 145 9.56 -16.52 9.37
C ASP A 145 8.29 -17.40 9.43
N PHE A 146 7.66 -17.64 8.27
CA PHE A 146 6.36 -18.31 8.18
C PHE A 146 6.36 -19.49 7.22
N LYS A 147 5.41 -20.42 7.46
CA LYS A 147 4.94 -21.43 6.51
C LYS A 147 3.47 -21.19 6.26
N ALA A 148 3.00 -21.49 5.07
CA ALA A 148 1.59 -21.47 4.75
C ALA A 148 1.17 -22.67 3.92
N SER A 149 -0.04 -23.17 4.17
CA SER A 149 -0.74 -24.05 3.27
C SER A 149 -1.93 -23.31 2.65
N PHE A 150 -2.25 -23.64 1.41
CA PHE A 150 -3.25 -22.98 0.60
C PHE A 150 -4.25 -24.01 0.10
N THR A 151 -5.47 -23.98 0.60
CA THR A 151 -6.52 -24.95 0.25
C THR A 151 -7.62 -24.22 -0.51
N PRO A 152 -7.91 -24.57 -1.78
CA PRO A 152 -9.04 -23.99 -2.51
C PRO A 152 -10.36 -24.29 -1.81
N VAL A 153 -11.22 -23.29 -1.68
CA VAL A 153 -12.53 -23.38 -1.04
C VAL A 153 -13.55 -22.51 -1.79
N MET A 154 -14.83 -22.77 -1.54
CA MET A 154 -15.91 -21.87 -1.96
C MET A 154 -16.41 -21.10 -0.74
N LEU A 155 -16.40 -19.77 -0.80
CA LEU A 155 -16.69 -18.88 0.31
C LEU A 155 -18.06 -18.23 0.17
N ASN A 156 -18.74 -18.06 1.30
CA ASN A 156 -19.81 -17.07 1.44
C ASN A 156 -19.18 -15.75 1.88
N THR A 157 -19.24 -14.74 1.00
CA THR A 157 -18.66 -13.41 1.19
C THR A 157 -19.73 -12.30 1.27
N GLU A 158 -21.00 -12.67 1.50
CA GLU A 158 -22.10 -11.70 1.59
C GLU A 158 -21.96 -10.76 2.79
N LYS A 159 -21.33 -11.26 3.87
CA LYS A 159 -21.00 -10.47 5.06
C LYS A 159 -19.51 -10.54 5.32
N LEU A 160 -18.83 -9.39 5.29
CA LEU A 160 -17.37 -9.33 5.47
C LEU A 160 -16.91 -9.68 6.89
N ASP A 161 -17.78 -9.59 7.87
CA ASP A 161 -17.54 -9.96 9.28
C ASP A 161 -17.89 -11.43 9.59
N ASP A 162 -18.44 -12.18 8.62
CA ASP A 162 -18.82 -13.59 8.76
C ASP A 162 -18.43 -14.38 7.50
N ILE A 163 -17.16 -14.38 7.15
CA ILE A 163 -16.64 -15.16 6.02
C ILE A 163 -16.54 -16.62 6.40
N ARG A 164 -17.22 -17.50 5.63
CA ARG A 164 -17.26 -18.93 5.88
C ARG A 164 -17.28 -19.76 4.59
N GLU A 165 -16.90 -21.02 4.71
CA GLU A 165 -17.00 -21.99 3.62
C GLU A 165 -18.46 -22.32 3.27
N GLY A 166 -18.70 -22.85 2.07
CA GLY A 166 -20.03 -23.28 1.60
C GLY A 166 -20.79 -22.26 0.76
N GLY A 167 -20.13 -21.18 0.31
CA GLY A 167 -20.71 -20.17 -0.60
C GLY A 167 -20.43 -20.42 -2.07
N LYS A 168 -20.45 -19.31 -2.86
CA LYS A 168 -20.27 -19.33 -4.32
C LYS A 168 -19.02 -18.58 -4.81
N THR A 169 -18.33 -17.87 -3.93
CA THR A 169 -17.13 -17.10 -4.29
C THR A 169 -15.90 -18.01 -4.22
N PRO A 170 -15.15 -18.20 -5.31
CA PRO A 170 -13.89 -18.91 -5.27
C PRO A 170 -12.92 -18.23 -4.32
N GLY A 171 -12.33 -18.99 -3.42
CA GLY A 171 -11.39 -18.50 -2.43
C GLY A 171 -10.32 -19.52 -2.09
N VAL A 172 -9.44 -19.12 -1.19
CA VAL A 172 -8.40 -19.98 -0.63
C VAL A 172 -8.42 -19.83 0.89
N LYS A 173 -8.47 -20.96 1.58
CA LYS A 173 -8.20 -21.07 3.01
C LYS A 173 -6.70 -21.11 3.21
N ILE A 174 -6.18 -20.18 3.99
CA ILE A 174 -4.75 -20.12 4.34
C ILE A 174 -4.62 -20.59 5.79
N THR A 175 -3.76 -21.59 6.00
CA THR A 175 -3.24 -21.91 7.32
C THR A 175 -1.82 -21.41 7.41
N LEU A 176 -1.60 -20.32 8.15
CA LEU A 176 -0.31 -19.66 8.34
C LEU A 176 0.27 -20.07 9.69
N SER A 177 1.51 -20.54 9.71
CA SER A 177 2.22 -20.87 10.95
C SER A 177 3.60 -20.24 11.01
N THR A 178 4.04 -19.87 12.23
CA THR A 178 5.40 -19.39 12.45
C THR A 178 6.41 -20.52 12.38
N LYS A 179 7.60 -20.24 11.83
CA LYS A 179 8.78 -21.14 11.90
C LYS A 179 9.60 -20.96 13.18
N GLY A 180 9.18 -20.03 14.05
CA GLY A 180 9.92 -19.59 15.21
C GLY A 180 10.58 -18.24 14.95
N ILE A 181 9.81 -17.14 15.09
CA ILE A 181 10.28 -15.78 14.84
C ILE A 181 11.36 -15.42 15.86
N SER A 182 12.48 -14.89 15.38
CA SER A 182 13.61 -14.45 16.18
C SER A 182 13.47 -13.00 16.64
N LYS A 183 14.01 -12.66 17.81
CA LYS A 183 14.18 -11.27 18.29
C LYS A 183 15.31 -10.51 17.58
N ALA A 184 16.12 -11.17 16.76
CA ALA A 184 17.36 -10.59 16.20
C ALA A 184 17.17 -9.26 15.46
N ASN A 185 16.01 -9.02 14.87
CA ASN A 185 15.68 -7.78 14.15
C ASN A 185 14.78 -6.83 14.97
N THR A 186 14.69 -7.02 16.27
CA THR A 186 13.93 -6.14 17.16
C THR A 186 14.89 -5.14 17.79
N LEU A 187 14.55 -3.85 17.74
CA LEU A 187 15.35 -2.82 18.38
C LEU A 187 15.48 -3.11 19.90
N ALA A 188 16.67 -2.83 20.47
CA ALA A 188 16.91 -3.03 21.89
C ALA A 188 15.83 -2.30 22.73
N GLY A 189 15.19 -3.04 23.65
CA GLY A 189 14.12 -2.53 24.51
C GLY A 189 12.71 -2.52 23.86
N GLN A 190 12.56 -2.86 22.60
CA GLN A 190 11.24 -2.97 21.96
C GLN A 190 10.50 -4.20 22.50
N LYS A 191 9.32 -3.97 23.08
CA LYS A 191 8.45 -5.03 23.61
C LYS A 191 7.42 -5.54 22.58
N SER A 192 7.16 -4.78 21.50
CA SER A 192 6.19 -5.17 20.47
C SER A 192 6.82 -6.09 19.43
N LEU A 193 6.09 -7.15 19.09
CA LEU A 193 6.31 -7.97 17.90
C LEU A 193 5.54 -7.35 16.75
N ARG A 194 6.19 -7.13 15.62
CA ARG A 194 5.57 -6.72 14.37
C ARG A 194 6.24 -7.44 13.21
N ARG A 195 5.47 -8.15 12.38
CA ARG A 195 5.96 -8.82 11.17
C ARG A 195 4.97 -8.65 10.03
N ILE A 196 5.48 -8.29 8.88
CA ILE A 196 4.73 -8.25 7.64
C ILE A 196 4.75 -9.64 7.00
N VAL A 197 3.59 -10.13 6.61
CA VAL A 197 3.44 -11.36 5.83
C VAL A 197 3.00 -10.97 4.43
N GLY A 198 3.97 -10.86 3.54
CA GLY A 198 3.73 -10.53 2.13
C GLY A 198 3.33 -11.77 1.33
N PHE A 199 2.49 -11.56 0.31
CA PHE A 199 2.10 -12.57 -0.66
C PHE A 199 2.47 -12.14 -2.07
N GLU A 200 2.69 -13.10 -2.95
CA GLU A 200 2.91 -12.89 -4.37
C GLU A 200 1.70 -13.44 -5.13
N SER A 201 1.16 -12.63 -6.05
CA SER A 201 0.10 -13.06 -6.97
C SER A 201 0.73 -13.73 -8.20
N ALA A 202 0.15 -14.86 -8.64
CA ALA A 202 0.55 -15.48 -9.89
C ALA A 202 0.07 -14.71 -11.13
N THR A 203 -0.93 -13.83 -10.96
CA THR A 203 -1.57 -13.08 -12.06
C THR A 203 -1.17 -11.62 -12.11
N ASN A 204 -0.53 -11.09 -11.05
CA ASN A 204 -0.12 -9.69 -10.95
C ASN A 204 1.18 -9.56 -10.14
N ALA A 205 2.31 -9.66 -10.81
CA ALA A 205 3.63 -9.61 -10.18
C ALA A 205 3.97 -8.25 -9.53
N ASN A 206 3.26 -7.18 -9.89
CA ASN A 206 3.48 -5.83 -9.37
C ASN A 206 2.63 -5.52 -8.12
N ALA A 207 1.62 -6.34 -7.81
CA ALA A 207 0.87 -6.21 -6.57
C ALA A 207 1.63 -6.91 -5.44
N HIS A 208 1.74 -6.23 -4.31
CA HIS A 208 2.38 -6.76 -3.09
C HIS A 208 1.37 -6.76 -1.93
N PRO A 209 0.35 -7.64 -1.99
CA PRO A 209 -0.62 -7.78 -0.91
C PRO A 209 0.06 -8.30 0.35
N GLU A 210 -0.30 -7.75 1.49
CA GLU A 210 0.32 -8.09 2.77
C GLU A 210 -0.69 -8.05 3.92
N ILE A 211 -0.41 -8.83 4.97
CA ILE A 211 -1.10 -8.78 6.26
C ILE A 211 -0.07 -8.57 7.36
N LEU A 212 -0.53 -8.18 8.53
CA LEU A 212 0.32 -7.84 9.66
C LEU A 212 0.14 -8.84 10.81
N VAL A 213 1.23 -9.39 11.33
CA VAL A 213 1.27 -10.12 12.60
C VAL A 213 1.80 -9.19 13.69
N ILE A 214 1.03 -9.04 14.75
CA ILE A 214 1.38 -8.22 15.91
C ILE A 214 1.38 -9.05 17.19
N GLY A 215 2.01 -8.53 18.23
CA GLY A 215 2.03 -9.13 19.57
C GLY A 215 3.05 -8.45 20.47
N TYR A 216 3.38 -9.12 21.56
CA TYR A 216 4.35 -8.64 22.54
C TYR A 216 5.37 -9.74 22.86
N TRP A 217 6.63 -9.35 22.95
CA TRP A 217 7.68 -10.26 23.42
C TRP A 217 7.52 -10.55 24.92
N LYS A 218 7.58 -11.82 25.27
CA LYS A 218 7.72 -12.26 26.66
C LYS A 218 9.12 -11.98 27.19
#